data_61aa494542f1ef4782a10cd75102dcde
#
_entry.id   61aa494542f1ef4782a10cd75102dcde
#
_cell.length_a   1.000
_cell.length_b   1.000
_cell.length_c   1.000
_cell.angle_alpha   90.00
_cell.angle_beta   90.00
_cell.angle_gamma   90.00
#
_symmetry.space_group_name_H-M   'P 1'
#
loop_
_entity.id
_entity.type
_entity.pdbx_description
1 polymer ?
#
loop_
_entity_poly.entity_id
_entity_poly.type
_entity_poly.pdbx_seq_one_letter_code
_entity_poly.pdbx_strand_id
1 'polypeptide(L)'
;GTTNEHRDAWFSGFNGSYVATAWMGFDDFTSLGKGEFAAKTALPMWVGFMKVALEGVPETPFEAPPGITSARIDKATGALLAAGAEGGVDEIFRSEDIAKLAAARSSQAAESEAEQQAYEIF
;
A
#
# COMPACT_ATOMS: atom_id res chain seq x y z
N GLY A 1 -13.03 -5.99 -8.42
CA GLY A 1 -13.35 -5.16 -9.59
C GLY A 1 -14.70 -5.53 -10.20
N THR A 2 -15.43 -4.53 -10.66
CA THR A 2 -16.70 -4.70 -11.39
C THR A 2 -16.58 -3.90 -12.68
N THR A 3 -16.85 -4.54 -13.83
CA THR A 3 -16.85 -3.83 -15.11
C THR A 3 -18.09 -2.92 -15.23
N ASN A 4 -18.02 -1.97 -16.18
CA ASN A 4 -19.19 -1.15 -16.53
C ASN A 4 -20.36 -2.06 -16.91
N GLU A 5 -21.58 -1.65 -16.57
CA GLU A 5 -22.82 -2.40 -16.80
C GLU A 5 -22.89 -3.77 -16.09
N HIS A 6 -22.03 -4.01 -15.08
CA HIS A 6 -22.01 -5.24 -14.27
C HIS A 6 -21.90 -6.53 -15.10
N ARG A 7 -21.02 -6.56 -16.09
CA ARG A 7 -20.82 -7.73 -16.98
C ARG A 7 -19.88 -8.76 -16.39
N ASP A 8 -18.82 -8.28 -15.71
CA ASP A 8 -17.86 -9.12 -15.01
C ASP A 8 -17.65 -8.62 -13.59
N ALA A 9 -17.48 -9.54 -12.69
CA ALA A 9 -17.12 -9.29 -11.31
C ALA A 9 -15.88 -10.09 -10.95
N TRP A 10 -14.87 -9.41 -10.41
CA TRP A 10 -13.58 -9.97 -10.02
C TRP A 10 -13.26 -9.66 -8.58
N PHE A 11 -12.70 -10.63 -7.88
CA PHE A 11 -12.05 -10.40 -6.60
C PHE A 11 -10.74 -11.19 -6.54
N SER A 12 -9.64 -10.50 -6.23
CA SER A 12 -8.33 -11.09 -6.02
C SER A 12 -7.84 -10.74 -4.63
N GLY A 13 -7.28 -11.70 -3.92
CA GLY A 13 -6.74 -11.51 -2.60
C GLY A 13 -5.71 -12.59 -2.29
N PHE A 14 -4.94 -12.36 -1.23
CA PHE A 14 -3.86 -13.26 -0.84
C PHE A 14 -3.61 -13.20 0.67
N ASN A 15 -2.91 -14.21 1.16
CA ASN A 15 -2.23 -14.22 2.45
C ASN A 15 -0.79 -14.72 2.27
N GLY A 16 -0.07 -15.01 3.35
CA GLY A 16 1.31 -15.52 3.27
C GLY A 16 1.46 -16.89 2.58
N SER A 17 0.37 -17.65 2.37
CA SER A 17 0.41 -19.02 1.82
C SER A 17 -0.28 -19.15 0.47
N TYR A 18 -1.34 -18.39 0.22
CA TYR A 18 -2.20 -18.53 -0.97
C TYR A 18 -2.50 -17.20 -1.62
N VAL A 19 -2.58 -17.23 -2.95
CA VAL A 19 -3.18 -16.19 -3.79
C VAL A 19 -4.38 -16.82 -4.49
N ALA A 20 -5.51 -16.16 -4.48
CA ALA A 20 -6.70 -16.63 -5.17
C ALA A 20 -7.43 -15.49 -5.86
N THR A 21 -8.01 -15.80 -7.02
CA THR A 21 -8.88 -14.89 -7.77
C THR A 21 -10.20 -15.60 -8.02
N ALA A 22 -11.30 -14.91 -7.74
CA ALA A 22 -12.64 -15.32 -8.10
C ALA A 22 -13.17 -14.42 -9.22
N TRP A 23 -13.83 -15.03 -10.19
CA TRP A 23 -14.48 -14.36 -11.30
C TRP A 23 -15.90 -14.87 -11.46
N MET A 24 -16.79 -13.96 -11.82
CA MET A 24 -18.15 -14.27 -12.22
C MET A 24 -18.52 -13.43 -13.43
N GLY A 25 -19.06 -14.07 -14.45
CA GLY A 25 -19.51 -13.48 -15.70
C GLY A 25 -20.25 -14.49 -16.55
N PHE A 26 -20.89 -14.03 -17.62
CA PHE A 26 -21.46 -14.88 -18.65
C PHE A 26 -20.53 -14.97 -19.85
N ASP A 27 -20.51 -16.12 -20.53
CA ASP A 27 -19.67 -16.37 -21.70
C ASP A 27 -19.97 -15.41 -22.87
N ASP A 28 -21.22 -14.96 -22.99
CA ASP A 28 -21.70 -14.02 -23.99
C ASP A 28 -21.52 -12.54 -23.58
N PHE A 29 -20.86 -12.30 -22.44
CA PHE A 29 -20.59 -10.97 -21.90
C PHE A 29 -21.86 -10.15 -21.61
N THR A 30 -22.99 -10.79 -21.34
CA THR A 30 -24.20 -10.11 -20.88
C THR A 30 -24.08 -9.65 -19.44
N SER A 31 -24.92 -8.71 -19.03
CA SER A 31 -24.90 -8.16 -17.67
C SER A 31 -25.32 -9.20 -16.63
N LEU A 32 -24.60 -9.26 -15.51
CA LEU A 32 -24.98 -10.06 -14.34
C LEU A 32 -26.27 -9.56 -13.66
N GLY A 33 -26.66 -8.32 -13.97
CA GLY A 33 -27.85 -7.69 -13.39
C GLY A 33 -27.53 -6.41 -12.62
N LYS A 34 -28.54 -5.59 -12.46
CA LYS A 34 -28.43 -4.32 -11.75
C LYS A 34 -28.08 -4.57 -10.26
N GLY A 35 -26.98 -3.99 -9.80
CA GLY A 35 -26.54 -4.11 -8.42
C GLY A 35 -25.73 -5.38 -8.11
N GLU A 36 -25.35 -6.18 -9.12
CA GLU A 36 -24.46 -7.32 -8.96
C GLU A 36 -22.98 -6.86 -9.05
N PHE A 37 -22.46 -6.42 -7.90
CA PHE A 37 -21.08 -5.97 -7.75
C PHE A 37 -20.17 -7.11 -7.29
N ALA A 38 -18.86 -6.97 -7.53
CA ALA A 38 -17.87 -7.95 -7.10
C ALA A 38 -17.91 -8.23 -5.58
N ALA A 39 -18.23 -7.24 -4.75
CA ALA A 39 -18.39 -7.43 -3.32
C ALA A 39 -19.58 -8.34 -2.94
N LYS A 40 -20.57 -8.47 -3.82
CA LYS A 40 -21.77 -9.29 -3.60
C LYS A 40 -21.68 -10.66 -4.29
N THR A 41 -20.86 -10.77 -5.33
CA THR A 41 -20.75 -11.97 -6.18
C THR A 41 -19.39 -12.65 -6.02
N ALA A 42 -18.31 -12.09 -6.55
CA ALA A 42 -16.98 -12.71 -6.55
C ALA A 42 -16.34 -12.78 -5.14
N LEU A 43 -16.54 -11.77 -4.29
CA LEU A 43 -15.98 -11.76 -2.94
C LEU A 43 -16.51 -12.91 -2.06
N PRO A 44 -17.81 -13.22 -1.97
CA PRO A 44 -18.30 -14.35 -1.18
C PRO A 44 -17.71 -15.69 -1.64
N MET A 45 -17.54 -15.90 -2.95
CA MET A 45 -16.89 -17.10 -3.49
C MET A 45 -15.43 -17.19 -3.04
N TRP A 46 -14.71 -16.08 -3.14
CA TRP A 46 -13.31 -16.00 -2.70
C TRP A 46 -13.18 -16.27 -1.20
N VAL A 47 -14.05 -15.67 -0.38
CA VAL A 47 -14.09 -15.90 1.07
C VAL A 47 -14.38 -17.37 1.39
N GLY A 48 -15.37 -17.98 0.71
CA GLY A 48 -15.70 -19.39 0.88
C GLY A 48 -14.51 -20.31 0.56
N PHE A 49 -13.83 -20.06 -0.56
CA PHE A 49 -12.64 -20.80 -0.96
C PHE A 49 -11.50 -20.62 0.05
N MET A 50 -11.15 -19.40 0.42
CA MET A 50 -10.03 -19.11 1.33
C MET A 50 -10.29 -19.66 2.73
N LYS A 51 -11.54 -19.66 3.20
CA LYS A 51 -11.88 -20.24 4.49
C LYS A 51 -11.52 -21.73 4.56
N VAL A 52 -11.79 -22.47 3.50
CA VAL A 52 -11.45 -23.91 3.43
C VAL A 52 -9.95 -24.11 3.19
N ALA A 53 -9.38 -23.35 2.25
CA ALA A 53 -7.97 -23.47 1.90
C ALA A 53 -7.02 -23.13 3.05
N LEU A 54 -7.46 -22.27 3.97
CA LEU A 54 -6.67 -21.86 5.15
C LEU A 54 -6.96 -22.68 6.40
N GLU A 55 -7.85 -23.65 6.34
CA GLU A 55 -8.14 -24.51 7.49
C GLU A 55 -6.89 -25.27 7.91
N GLY A 56 -6.45 -25.07 9.16
CA GLY A 56 -5.22 -25.66 9.70
C GLY A 56 -3.91 -25.06 9.19
N VAL A 57 -3.95 -24.04 8.32
CA VAL A 57 -2.75 -23.32 7.86
C VAL A 57 -2.39 -22.25 8.91
N PRO A 58 -1.17 -22.26 9.46
CA PRO A 58 -0.73 -21.22 10.39
C PRO A 58 -0.76 -19.84 9.74
N GLU A 59 -1.14 -18.82 10.49
CA GLU A 59 -1.01 -17.44 10.04
C GLU A 59 0.47 -17.09 9.84
N THR A 60 0.85 -16.72 8.64
CA THR A 60 2.21 -16.32 8.32
C THR A 60 2.22 -14.80 8.13
N PRO A 61 2.92 -14.06 9.01
CA PRO A 61 3.05 -12.62 8.84
C PRO A 61 3.82 -12.30 7.56
N PHE A 62 3.49 -11.19 6.93
CA PHE A 62 4.27 -10.67 5.82
C PHE A 62 5.55 -10.03 6.38
N GLU A 63 6.69 -10.63 6.05
CA GLU A 63 7.98 -10.03 6.33
C GLU A 63 8.37 -9.08 5.20
N ALA A 64 8.92 -7.92 5.57
CA ALA A 64 9.43 -7.00 4.57
C ALA A 64 10.64 -7.64 3.85
N PRO A 65 10.64 -7.72 2.51
CA PRO A 65 11.77 -8.27 1.79
C PRO A 65 13.03 -7.40 1.97
N PRO A 66 14.23 -7.94 1.73
CA PRO A 66 15.47 -7.16 1.75
C PRO A 66 15.37 -5.91 0.88
N GLY A 67 15.86 -4.78 1.37
CA GLY A 67 15.79 -3.49 0.66
C GLY A 67 14.51 -2.70 0.90
N ILE A 68 13.58 -3.23 1.70
CA ILE A 68 12.40 -2.50 2.17
C ILE A 68 12.60 -2.10 3.64
N THR A 69 12.27 -0.86 3.95
CA THR A 69 12.34 -0.31 5.32
C THR A 69 11.15 0.58 5.61
N SER A 70 10.85 0.77 6.89
CA SER A 70 9.84 1.72 7.35
C SER A 70 10.53 3.00 7.80
N ALA A 71 9.91 4.14 7.52
CA ALA A 71 10.34 5.44 8.02
C ALA A 71 9.13 6.28 8.39
N ARG A 72 9.31 7.13 9.39
CA ARG A 72 8.29 8.06 9.85
C ARG A 72 8.35 9.34 9.03
N ILE A 73 7.22 9.76 8.49
CA ILE A 73 7.11 10.97 7.67
C ILE A 73 6.03 11.90 8.19
N ASP A 74 6.19 13.17 7.91
CA ASP A 74 5.12 14.15 8.07
C ASP A 74 4.05 13.93 7.00
N LYS A 75 2.81 13.77 7.45
CA LYS A 75 1.69 13.42 6.57
C LYS A 75 1.36 14.49 5.52
N ALA A 76 1.62 15.76 5.84
CA ALA A 76 1.28 16.88 4.97
C ALA A 76 2.37 17.16 3.93
N THR A 77 3.63 17.02 4.33
CA THR A 77 4.79 17.39 3.49
C THR A 77 5.55 16.19 2.91
N GLY A 78 5.37 15.00 3.47
CA GLY A 78 6.15 13.83 3.13
C GLY A 78 7.60 13.85 3.67
N ALA A 79 7.95 14.86 4.46
CA ALA A 79 9.31 14.99 5.00
C ALA A 79 9.61 13.91 6.04
N LEU A 80 10.84 13.38 6.02
CA LEU A 80 11.29 12.42 7.02
C LEU A 80 11.28 13.06 8.41
N LEU A 81 10.73 12.35 9.38
CA LEU A 81 10.73 12.71 10.79
C LEU A 81 11.65 11.80 11.60
N ALA A 82 12.04 12.26 12.78
CA ALA A 82 12.70 11.40 13.75
C ALA A 82 11.78 10.25 14.20
N ALA A 83 12.35 9.13 14.58
CA ALA A 83 11.59 8.02 15.14
C ALA A 83 10.81 8.49 16.38
N GLY A 84 9.50 8.18 16.43
CA GLY A 84 8.63 8.57 17.54
C GLY A 84 8.13 10.01 17.51
N ALA A 85 8.45 10.83 16.50
CA ALA A 85 7.94 12.20 16.38
C ALA A 85 6.39 12.20 16.34
N GLU A 86 5.78 13.14 17.06
CA GLU A 86 4.33 13.32 17.05
C GLU A 86 3.83 13.81 15.69
N GLY A 87 2.58 13.48 15.34
CA GLY A 87 1.94 13.90 14.09
C GLY A 87 2.43 13.20 12.83
N GLY A 88 3.46 12.35 12.91
CA GLY A 88 3.95 11.57 11.77
C GLY A 88 3.18 10.27 11.56
N VAL A 89 3.30 9.72 10.36
CA VAL A 89 2.84 8.37 9.98
C VAL A 89 4.02 7.51 9.58
N ASP A 90 3.92 6.21 9.82
CA ASP A 90 4.94 5.26 9.38
C ASP A 90 4.58 4.76 7.99
N GLU A 91 5.51 4.90 7.05
CA GLU A 91 5.36 4.51 5.65
C GLU A 91 6.48 3.56 5.24
N ILE A 92 6.24 2.81 4.17
CA ILE A 92 7.16 1.80 3.65
C ILE A 92 7.90 2.37 2.44
N PHE A 93 9.23 2.24 2.45
CA PHE A 93 10.11 2.75 1.42
C PHE A 93 11.12 1.69 0.98
N ARG A 94 11.67 1.86 -0.23
CA ARG A 94 12.93 1.21 -0.56
C ARG A 94 14.06 1.88 0.22
N SER A 95 14.98 1.08 0.75
CA SER A 95 16.10 1.60 1.56
C SER A 95 16.94 2.64 0.82
N GLU A 96 17.12 2.47 -0.49
CA GLU A 96 17.82 3.43 -1.35
C GLU A 96 17.13 4.78 -1.48
N ASP A 97 15.78 4.81 -1.43
CA ASP A 97 15.02 6.06 -1.52
C ASP A 97 15.07 6.84 -0.21
N ILE A 98 15.08 6.15 0.93
CA ILE A 98 15.30 6.79 2.24
C ILE A 98 16.68 7.46 2.30
N ALA A 99 17.72 6.80 1.80
CA ALA A 99 19.06 7.39 1.76
C ALA A 99 19.10 8.68 0.92
N LYS A 100 18.41 8.71 -0.23
CA LYS A 100 18.29 9.91 -1.08
C LYS A 100 17.52 11.03 -0.38
N LEU A 101 16.39 10.71 0.27
CA LEU A 101 15.60 11.69 1.02
C LEU A 101 16.37 12.28 2.20
N ALA A 102 17.14 11.46 2.92
CA ALA A 102 17.99 11.91 4.01
C ALA A 102 19.12 12.83 3.52
N ALA A 103 19.77 12.50 2.40
CA ALA A 103 20.81 13.32 1.79
C ALA A 103 20.25 14.67 1.30
N ALA A 104 19.08 14.68 0.65
CA ALA A 104 18.42 15.91 0.21
C ALA A 104 18.09 16.85 1.38
N ARG A 105 17.63 16.31 2.51
CA ARG A 105 17.35 17.07 3.73
C ARG A 105 18.62 17.70 4.31
N SER A 106 19.71 16.96 4.34
CA SER A 106 21.00 17.46 4.84
C SER A 106 21.53 18.61 3.99
N SER A 107 21.38 18.54 2.67
CA SER A 107 21.77 19.62 1.75
C SER A 107 20.94 20.88 1.95
N GLN A 108 19.60 20.75 2.08
CA GLN A 108 18.72 21.90 2.33
C GLN A 108 18.96 22.56 3.69
N ALA A 109 19.25 21.77 4.73
CA ALA A 109 19.60 22.30 6.04
C ALA A 109 20.90 23.10 6.00
N ALA A 110 21.93 22.59 5.30
CA ALA A 110 23.21 23.28 5.14
C ALA A 110 23.09 24.57 4.33
N GLU A 111 22.27 24.60 3.28
CA GLU A 111 21.97 25.81 2.50
C GLU A 111 21.25 26.86 3.34
N SER A 112 20.24 26.47 4.12
CA SER A 112 19.49 27.37 5.01
C SER A 112 20.38 27.96 6.12
N GLU A 113 21.27 27.17 6.72
CA GLU A 113 22.24 27.65 7.72
C GLU A 113 23.25 28.60 7.10
N ALA A 114 23.73 28.34 5.89
CA ALA A 114 24.62 29.22 5.17
C ALA A 114 23.98 30.57 4.80
N GLU A 115 22.71 30.55 4.38
CA GLU A 115 21.93 31.76 4.11
C GLU A 115 21.70 32.59 5.39
N GLN A 116 21.37 31.96 6.51
CA GLN A 116 21.19 32.66 7.80
C GLN A 116 22.50 33.29 8.27
N GLN A 117 23.63 32.59 8.19
CA GLN A 117 24.91 33.14 8.54
C GLN A 117 25.33 34.32 7.64
N ALA A 118 24.99 34.28 6.35
CA ALA A 118 25.24 35.40 5.44
C ALA A 118 24.43 36.65 5.81
N TYR A 119 23.21 36.48 6.31
CA TYR A 119 22.37 37.61 6.76
C TYR A 119 22.87 38.25 8.11
N GLU A 120 23.53 37.47 8.97
CA GLU A 120 24.06 38.00 10.25
C GLU A 120 25.34 38.79 10.10
N ILE A 121 25.99 38.75 8.93
CA ILE A 121 27.26 39.44 8.66
C ILE A 121 27.04 40.85 8.04
N PHE A 122 25.83 41.16 7.62
CA PHE A 122 25.45 42.46 7.06
C PHE A 122 24.44 43.21 7.95
#